data_763e25192e8a816aacbbd3e6ddb78f82
#
_entry.id   763e25192e8a816aacbbd3e6ddb78f82
#
_cell.length_a   1.000
_cell.length_b   1.000
_cell.length_c   1.000
_cell.angle_alpha   90.00
_cell.angle_beta   90.00
_cell.angle_gamma   90.00
#
_symmetry.space_group_name_H-M   'P 1'
#
loop_
_entity.id
_entity.type
_entity.pdbx_description
1 polymer ?
#
loop_
_entity_poly.entity_id
_entity_poly.type
_entity_poly.pdbx_seq_one_letter_code
_entity_poly.pdbx_strand_id
1 'polypeptide(L)'
;RTIVVKKGDNVSSILRELGALPEEIRAIAAALGFRGRDNGLKEGQRLRILLSTVPGTNRQQPARVIVANDVAVEAVIALSDLGRYVSV
;
A
#
# COMPACT_ATOMS: atom_id res chain seq x y z
N ARG A 1 -2.91 9.23 -3.39
CA ARG A 1 -3.84 9.53 -2.30
C ARG A 1 -3.15 9.32 -0.95
N THR A 2 -3.33 10.24 -0.04
CA THR A 2 -2.72 10.16 1.30
C THR A 2 -3.80 9.83 2.34
N ILE A 3 -3.53 8.82 3.16
CA ILE A 3 -4.45 8.36 4.20
C ILE A 3 -3.72 8.37 5.53
N VAL A 4 -4.33 8.96 6.54
CA VAL A 4 -3.82 8.90 7.91
C VAL A 4 -4.34 7.64 8.56
N VAL A 5 -3.43 6.82 9.10
CA VAL A 5 -3.80 5.56 9.74
C VAL A 5 -4.51 5.85 11.06
N LYS A 6 -5.69 5.25 11.22
CA LYS A 6 -6.49 5.35 12.44
C LYS A 6 -6.37 4.07 13.25
N LYS A 7 -6.74 4.14 14.50
CA LYS A 7 -6.74 2.96 15.36
C LYS A 7 -7.58 1.84 14.73
N GLY A 8 -6.98 0.66 14.60
CA GLY A 8 -7.64 -0.49 14.00
C GLY A 8 -7.44 -0.62 12.49
N ASP A 9 -6.87 0.38 11.83
CA ASP A 9 -6.60 0.30 10.39
C ASP A 9 -5.43 -0.64 10.11
N ASN A 10 -5.49 -1.30 8.96
CA ASN A 10 -4.38 -2.09 8.46
C ASN A 10 -4.27 -1.89 6.93
N VAL A 11 -3.15 -2.36 6.37
CA VAL A 11 -2.88 -2.21 4.94
C VAL A 11 -3.99 -2.85 4.10
N SER A 12 -4.43 -4.04 4.50
CA SER A 12 -5.44 -4.79 3.74
C SER A 12 -6.77 -4.05 3.65
N SER A 13 -7.24 -3.51 4.77
CA SER A 13 -8.52 -2.78 4.78
C SER A 13 -8.42 -1.49 3.95
N ILE A 14 -7.33 -0.77 4.07
CA ILE A 14 -7.12 0.49 3.34
C ILE A 14 -7.07 0.23 1.84
N LEU A 15 -6.29 -0.76 1.41
CA LEU A 15 -6.17 -1.08 -0.02
C LEU A 15 -7.47 -1.61 -0.59
N ARG A 16 -8.23 -2.38 0.20
CA ARG A 16 -9.52 -2.90 -0.25
C ARG A 16 -10.50 -1.77 -0.53
N GLU A 17 -10.53 -0.76 0.32
CA GLU A 17 -11.40 0.41 0.12
C GLU A 17 -11.03 1.19 -1.14
N LEU A 18 -9.78 1.13 -1.57
CA LEU A 18 -9.31 1.77 -2.79
C LEU A 18 -9.51 0.92 -4.04
N GLY A 19 -10.09 -0.27 -3.89
CA GLY A 19 -10.40 -1.12 -5.02
C GLY A 19 -9.30 -2.09 -5.44
N ALA A 20 -8.28 -2.29 -4.62
CA ALA A 20 -7.23 -3.25 -4.91
C ALA A 20 -7.76 -4.69 -4.88
N LEU A 21 -7.21 -5.52 -5.76
CA LEU A 21 -7.58 -6.94 -5.79
C LEU A 21 -6.91 -7.70 -4.64
N PRO A 22 -7.50 -8.84 -4.20
CA PRO A 22 -6.90 -9.63 -3.12
C PRO A 22 -5.45 -10.03 -3.36
N GLU A 23 -5.08 -10.41 -4.58
CA GLU A 23 -3.71 -10.76 -4.91
C GLU A 23 -2.77 -9.56 -4.83
N GLU A 24 -3.24 -8.37 -5.18
CA GLU A 24 -2.46 -7.14 -5.04
C GLU A 24 -2.23 -6.80 -3.58
N ILE A 25 -3.27 -6.93 -2.77
CA ILE A 25 -3.20 -6.68 -1.33
C ILE A 25 -2.19 -7.63 -0.68
N ARG A 26 -2.25 -8.92 -1.02
CA ARG A 26 -1.32 -9.91 -0.45
C ARG A 26 0.12 -9.62 -0.85
N ALA A 27 0.34 -9.26 -2.12
CA ALA A 27 1.68 -8.97 -2.61
C ALA A 27 2.26 -7.73 -1.94
N ILE A 28 1.48 -6.68 -1.78
CA ILE A 28 1.90 -5.45 -1.12
C ILE A 28 2.17 -5.71 0.36
N ALA A 29 1.28 -6.43 1.04
CA ALA A 29 1.45 -6.75 2.44
C ALA A 29 2.71 -7.58 2.67
N ALA A 30 2.97 -8.56 1.81
CA ALA A 30 4.19 -9.36 1.90
C ALA A 30 5.44 -8.51 1.69
N ALA A 31 5.43 -7.59 0.73
CA ALA A 31 6.56 -6.71 0.46
C ALA A 31 6.82 -5.74 1.63
N LEU A 32 5.78 -5.34 2.35
CA LEU A 32 5.92 -4.48 3.52
C LEU A 32 6.44 -5.22 4.76
N GLY A 33 6.41 -6.55 4.75
CA GLY A 33 6.85 -7.34 5.89
C GLY A 33 5.94 -7.14 7.11
N PHE A 34 6.51 -6.85 8.28
CA PHE A 34 5.71 -6.70 9.49
C PHE A 34 4.69 -5.55 9.39
N ARG A 35 4.98 -4.52 8.61
CA ARG A 35 4.05 -3.39 8.42
C ARG A 35 2.80 -3.80 7.63
N GLY A 36 2.88 -4.87 6.86
CA GLY A 36 1.74 -5.41 6.12
C GLY A 36 0.83 -6.31 6.93
N ARG A 37 1.20 -6.65 8.16
CA ARG A 37 0.38 -7.46 9.05
C ARG A 37 -0.75 -6.63 9.65
N ASP A 38 -1.75 -7.31 10.22
CA ASP A 38 -2.95 -6.66 10.75
C ASP A 38 -2.64 -5.58 11.79
N ASN A 39 -1.60 -5.79 12.60
CA ASN A 39 -1.17 -4.83 13.62
C ASN A 39 0.13 -4.13 13.26
N GLY A 40 0.50 -4.15 11.98
CA GLY A 40 1.79 -3.63 11.52
C GLY A 40 1.85 -2.13 11.35
N LEU A 41 0.70 -1.46 11.24
CA LEU A 41 0.64 -0.02 11.13
C LEU A 41 0.27 0.59 12.48
N LYS A 42 0.82 1.76 12.75
CA LYS A 42 0.52 2.50 13.98
C LYS A 42 -0.35 3.69 13.67
N GLU A 43 -1.24 4.02 14.60
CA GLU A 43 -2.06 5.21 14.50
C GLU A 43 -1.18 6.45 14.31
N GLY A 44 -1.57 7.31 13.39
CA GLY A 44 -0.83 8.52 13.06
C GLY A 44 0.15 8.37 11.91
N GLN A 45 0.52 7.15 11.52
CA GLN A 45 1.31 6.97 10.30
C GLN A 45 0.49 7.39 9.09
N ARG A 46 1.19 7.75 8.03
CA ARG A 46 0.55 8.12 6.77
C ARG A 46 0.88 7.09 5.69
N LEU A 47 -0.15 6.70 4.96
CA LEU A 47 -0.01 5.86 3.78
C LEU A 47 -0.26 6.72 2.56
N ARG A 48 0.75 6.86 1.71
CA ARG A 48 0.60 7.53 0.44
C ARG A 48 0.53 6.48 -0.66
N ILE A 49 -0.60 6.43 -1.34
CA ILE A 49 -0.85 5.41 -2.34
C ILE A 49 -1.05 6.10 -3.68
N LEU A 50 -0.19 5.75 -4.62
CA LEU A 50 -0.27 6.22 -5.99
C LEU A 50 -0.94 5.13 -6.82
N LEU A 51 -2.00 5.50 -7.51
CA LEU A 51 -2.75 4.58 -8.36
C LEU A 51 -2.39 4.83 -9.81
N SER A 52 -2.38 3.78 -10.60
CA SER A 52 -2.18 3.86 -12.04
C SER A 52 -3.24 3.02 -12.75
N THR A 53 -3.54 3.38 -14.00
CA THR A 53 -4.50 2.62 -14.80
C THR A 53 -3.83 1.34 -15.30
N VAL A 54 -4.53 0.23 -15.15
CA VAL A 54 -4.10 -1.04 -15.73
C VAL A 54 -4.25 -0.94 -17.25
N PRO A 55 -3.19 -1.20 -18.04
CA PRO A 55 -3.27 -1.07 -19.49
C PRO A 55 -4.42 -1.87 -20.09
N GLY A 56 -5.17 -1.25 -20.99
CA GLY A 56 -6.29 -1.89 -21.67
C GLY A 56 -7.57 -1.97 -20.85
N THR A 57 -7.62 -1.35 -19.67
CA THR A 57 -8.80 -1.37 -18.80
C THR A 57 -9.07 0.02 -18.24
N ASN A 58 -10.22 0.17 -17.57
CA ASN A 58 -10.54 1.37 -16.80
C ASN A 58 -10.22 1.19 -15.30
N ARG A 59 -9.59 0.08 -14.95
CA ARG A 59 -9.31 -0.24 -13.56
C ARG A 59 -8.05 0.46 -13.08
N GLN A 60 -8.08 0.95 -11.84
CA GLN A 60 -6.91 1.49 -11.16
C GLN A 60 -6.25 0.42 -10.30
N GLN A 61 -4.92 0.43 -10.25
CA GLN A 61 -4.16 -0.46 -9.38
C GLN A 61 -3.15 0.35 -8.58
N PRO A 62 -2.78 -0.10 -7.36
CA PRO A 62 -1.71 0.55 -6.63
C PRO A 62 -0.39 0.43 -7.39
N ALA A 63 0.24 1.55 -7.67
CA ALA A 63 1.55 1.59 -8.34
C ALA A 63 2.67 1.83 -7.33
N ARG A 64 2.39 2.51 -6.25
CA ARG A 64 3.35 2.78 -5.19
C ARG A 64 2.65 2.95 -3.86
N VAL A 65 3.22 2.38 -2.81
CA VAL A 65 2.71 2.53 -1.44
C VAL A 65 3.87 3.03 -0.59
N ILE A 66 3.69 4.17 0.05
CA ILE A 66 4.69 4.81 0.89
C ILE A 66 4.14 4.87 2.31
N VAL A 67 4.88 4.29 3.26
CA VAL A 67 4.55 4.37 4.68
C VAL A 67 5.49 5.40 5.31
N ALA A 68 4.91 6.40 5.97
CA ALA A 68 5.69 7.48 6.56
C ALA A 68 5.15 7.86 7.93
N ASN A 69 6.03 8.40 8.77
CA ASN A 69 5.65 9.08 10.00
C ASN A 69 5.99 10.58 9.86
N ASP A 70 5.90 11.33 10.96
CA ASP A 70 6.14 12.79 10.92
C ASP A 70 7.58 13.17 10.60
N VAL A 71 8.51 12.23 10.72
CA VAL A 71 9.95 12.51 10.63
C VAL A 71 10.55 11.97 9.33
N ALA A 72 10.11 10.77 8.88
CA ALA A 72 10.78 10.06 7.81
C ALA A 72 9.84 9.11 7.08
N VAL A 73 10.24 8.75 5.86
CA VAL A 73 9.64 7.64 5.12
C VAL A 73 10.18 6.34 5.73
N GLU A 74 9.28 5.43 6.10
CA GLU A 74 9.63 4.17 6.73
C GLU A 74 9.75 3.02 5.74
N ALA A 75 8.92 3.03 4.70
CA ALA A 75 8.93 1.97 3.69
C ALA A 75 8.35 2.48 2.39
N VAL A 76 8.87 1.99 1.28
CA VAL A 76 8.36 2.28 -0.07
C VAL A 76 8.23 0.98 -0.82
N ILE A 77 7.02 0.72 -1.33
CA ILE A 77 6.75 -0.42 -2.19
C ILE A 77 6.36 0.11 -3.55
N ALA A 78 6.93 -0.44 -4.59
CA ALA A 78 6.64 -0.03 -5.96
C ALA A 78 6.30 -1.22 -6.84
N LEU A 79 5.41 -1.00 -7.81
CA LEU A 79 5.09 -1.99 -8.83
C LEU A 79 6.21 -1.96 -9.87
N SER A 80 6.85 -3.10 -10.08
CA SER A 80 7.93 -3.22 -11.06
C SER A 80 7.38 -3.43 -12.47
N ASP A 81 8.25 -3.32 -13.47
CA ASP A 81 7.91 -3.56 -14.87
C ASP A 81 7.44 -4.99 -15.11
N LEU A 82 7.80 -5.92 -14.24
CA LEU A 82 7.37 -7.31 -14.31
C LEU A 82 6.04 -7.56 -13.62
N GLY A 83 5.38 -6.52 -13.13
CA GLY A 83 4.09 -6.65 -12.46
C GLY A 83 4.18 -7.12 -11.01
N ARG A 84 5.35 -7.00 -10.39
CA ARG A 84 5.56 -7.44 -9.01
C ARG A 84 5.73 -6.23 -8.09
N TYR A 85 5.22 -6.37 -6.87
CA TYR A 85 5.44 -5.35 -5.85
C TYR A 85 6.75 -5.64 -5.12
N VAL A 86 7.64 -4.66 -5.09
CA VAL A 86 8.97 -4.81 -4.52
C VAL A 86 9.26 -3.66 -3.57
N SER A 87 10.03 -3.95 -2.52
CA SER A 87 10.53 -2.94 -1.59
C SER A 87 11.66 -2.16 -2.28
N VAL A 88 11.60 -0.85 -2.15
CA VAL A 88 12.57 0.04 -2.80
C VAL A 88 13.45 0.73 -1.75
#